data_bc7bd1c61acac3286c5b1533d4a688d0
#
_entry.id   bc7bd1c61acac3286c5b1533d4a688d0
#
_cell.length_a   1.000
_cell.length_b   1.000
_cell.length_c   1.000
_cell.angle_alpha   90.00
_cell.angle_beta   90.00
_cell.angle_gamma   90.00
#
_symmetry.space_group_name_H-M   'P 1'
#
loop_
_entity.id
_entity.type
_entity.pdbx_description
1 polymer ?
#
loop_
_entity_poly.entity_id
_entity_poly.type
_entity_poly.pdbx_seq_one_letter_code
_entity_poly.pdbx_strand_id
1 'polypeptide(L)'
;MAKRLKDAGLPYDCFEMSDDIGGNWYFGNPNGMSSCYQSLHIDTSKWRLAFEDYPVPADWPDFPHHSQILQYFLDYVDHFGLRDTITFNTAVTDCERLDDGRWKVTLSTGESREYDHLVVGNGHHWDARTPTYPGAFDGYQVHSHHYRDPFDPYDFRGKRVMVVGAGNSAMDISSELSQRPIAEQLFISMRHGVWVLPKYFDGKPADKASLPPWMPAKVGRALARKKIKKTVGKMEDYGLPKPDHRPLDAHPSVSGEFLTRVGCGDITPKGAIDRLDGDGVVFADGSREQVDAIVWATGYNVTFPFFRQPELTPQDNTFPLFKRMVKPGFENLFFLGLAQPLPTLVNFAEQQ
;
A
#
# COMPACT_ATOMS: atom_id res chain seq x y z
N MET A 1 -18.15 -2.35 -6.80
CA MET A 1 -18.76 -3.32 -7.75
C MET A 1 -20.06 -3.89 -7.21
N ALA A 2 -20.10 -4.59 -6.07
CA ALA A 2 -21.33 -5.19 -5.52
C ALA A 2 -22.55 -4.24 -5.53
N LYS A 3 -22.37 -2.99 -5.05
CA LYS A 3 -23.43 -1.97 -5.11
C LYS A 3 -23.91 -1.71 -6.54
N ARG A 4 -23.00 -1.57 -7.52
CA ARG A 4 -23.39 -1.28 -8.91
C ARG A 4 -24.11 -2.46 -9.57
N LEU A 5 -23.74 -3.70 -9.26
CA LEU A 5 -24.45 -4.89 -9.73
C LEU A 5 -25.84 -4.98 -9.11
N LYS A 6 -25.96 -4.72 -7.80
CA LYS A 6 -27.24 -4.66 -7.08
C LYS A 6 -28.15 -3.58 -7.66
N ASP A 7 -27.64 -2.37 -7.88
CA ASP A 7 -28.40 -1.25 -8.45
C ASP A 7 -28.89 -1.55 -9.87
N ALA A 8 -28.11 -2.31 -10.64
CA ALA A 8 -28.46 -2.75 -12.00
C ALA A 8 -29.39 -3.97 -12.02
N GLY A 9 -29.71 -4.56 -10.87
CA GLY A 9 -30.52 -5.78 -10.78
C GLY A 9 -29.84 -7.02 -11.39
N LEU A 10 -28.51 -7.01 -11.49
CA LEU A 10 -27.73 -8.12 -12.00
C LEU A 10 -27.42 -9.12 -10.88
N PRO A 11 -27.66 -10.43 -11.11
CA PRO A 11 -27.31 -11.44 -10.13
C PRO A 11 -25.78 -11.56 -10.00
N TYR A 12 -25.30 -11.74 -8.79
CA TYR A 12 -23.88 -11.98 -8.51
C TYR A 12 -23.69 -12.71 -7.18
N ASP A 13 -22.58 -13.42 -7.07
CA ASP A 13 -22.04 -13.90 -5.81
C ASP A 13 -20.80 -13.06 -5.46
N CYS A 14 -20.63 -12.76 -4.17
CA CYS A 14 -19.48 -12.07 -3.65
C CYS A 14 -18.86 -12.88 -2.50
N PHE A 15 -17.60 -13.25 -2.64
CA PHE A 15 -16.88 -14.06 -1.65
C PHE A 15 -15.80 -13.25 -0.98
N GLU A 16 -15.74 -13.32 0.33
CA GLU A 16 -14.70 -12.72 1.18
C GLU A 16 -14.08 -13.80 2.06
N MET A 17 -12.75 -13.88 2.04
CA MET A 17 -12.01 -14.86 2.83
C MET A 17 -12.04 -14.54 4.32
N SER A 18 -12.15 -13.25 4.67
CA SER A 18 -12.21 -12.79 6.06
C SER A 18 -13.60 -12.99 6.66
N ASP A 19 -13.68 -12.83 7.98
CA ASP A 19 -14.92 -12.81 8.76
C ASP A 19 -15.72 -11.50 8.63
N ASP A 20 -15.08 -10.44 8.10
CA ASP A 20 -15.71 -9.16 7.79
C ASP A 20 -15.01 -8.45 6.62
N ILE A 21 -15.59 -7.36 6.16
CA ILE A 21 -15.01 -6.48 5.16
C ILE A 21 -13.88 -5.62 5.72
N GLY A 22 -13.16 -4.93 4.84
CA GLY A 22 -12.14 -3.95 5.22
C GLY A 22 -10.77 -4.25 4.63
N GLY A 23 -10.51 -5.52 4.30
CA GLY A 23 -9.26 -5.94 3.66
C GLY A 23 -8.05 -5.41 4.42
N ASN A 24 -7.25 -4.57 3.74
CA ASN A 24 -6.02 -4.02 4.31
C ASN A 24 -6.25 -2.98 5.46
N TRP A 25 -7.45 -2.43 5.60
CA TRP A 25 -7.81 -1.49 6.68
C TRP A 25 -8.30 -2.18 7.95
N TYR A 26 -8.51 -3.49 7.88
CA TYR A 26 -8.92 -4.29 9.03
C TYR A 26 -7.66 -4.69 9.83
N PHE A 27 -7.30 -3.85 10.83
CA PHE A 27 -6.19 -4.15 11.74
C PHE A 27 -6.42 -5.47 12.48
N GLY A 28 -5.41 -6.34 12.47
CA GLY A 28 -5.53 -7.65 13.08
C GLY A 28 -6.48 -8.62 12.35
N ASN A 29 -6.75 -8.38 11.05
CA ASN A 29 -7.58 -9.26 10.24
C ASN A 29 -7.15 -10.73 10.41
N PRO A 30 -8.06 -11.63 10.86
CA PRO A 30 -7.72 -13.01 11.19
C PRO A 30 -7.24 -13.84 10.00
N ASN A 31 -7.54 -13.39 8.76
CA ASN A 31 -7.04 -14.05 7.55
C ASN A 31 -5.53 -13.81 7.30
N GLY A 32 -4.88 -12.92 8.06
CA GLY A 32 -3.45 -12.60 7.95
C GLY A 32 -3.06 -11.74 6.75
N MET A 33 -4.01 -11.27 5.94
CA MET A 33 -3.73 -10.55 4.68
C MET A 33 -3.66 -9.03 4.84
N SER A 34 -3.94 -8.49 6.03
CA SER A 34 -3.84 -7.07 6.32
C SER A 34 -2.42 -6.68 6.72
N SER A 35 -1.87 -5.67 6.05
CA SER A 35 -0.60 -5.02 6.41
C SER A 35 -0.78 -3.78 7.30
N CYS A 36 -1.96 -3.60 7.89
CA CYS A 36 -2.27 -2.49 8.76
C CYS A 36 -1.44 -2.56 10.05
N TYR A 37 -0.90 -1.43 10.48
CA TYR A 37 -0.22 -1.24 11.77
C TYR A 37 -0.98 -0.21 12.61
N GLN A 38 -0.80 -0.26 13.94
CA GLN A 38 -1.59 0.49 14.92
C GLN A 38 -1.61 2.01 14.67
N SER A 39 -0.50 2.58 14.26
CA SER A 39 -0.38 4.03 14.02
C SER A 39 -0.76 4.47 12.59
N LEU A 40 -1.26 3.56 11.74
CA LEU A 40 -1.54 3.86 10.35
C LEU A 40 -2.63 4.92 10.19
N HIS A 41 -2.29 5.99 9.50
CA HIS A 41 -3.21 7.00 8.98
C HIS A 41 -3.14 7.01 7.47
N ILE A 42 -4.25 7.24 6.81
CA ILE A 42 -4.25 7.36 5.35
C ILE A 42 -3.36 8.52 4.89
N ASP A 43 -2.63 8.32 3.79
CA ASP A 43 -1.75 9.35 3.21
C ASP A 43 -2.49 10.35 2.31
N THR A 44 -3.72 10.03 1.95
CA THR A 44 -4.61 10.89 1.17
C THR A 44 -5.61 11.56 2.13
N SER A 45 -5.94 12.83 1.90
CA SER A 45 -6.90 13.49 2.78
C SER A 45 -8.33 12.97 2.59
N LYS A 46 -9.17 13.14 3.63
CA LYS A 46 -10.60 12.79 3.59
C LYS A 46 -11.34 13.38 2.39
N TRP A 47 -10.87 14.51 1.87
CA TRP A 47 -11.45 15.18 0.71
C TRP A 47 -11.30 14.41 -0.61
N ARG A 48 -10.47 13.37 -0.62
CA ARG A 48 -10.22 12.48 -1.76
C ARG A 48 -10.64 11.04 -1.49
N LEU A 49 -11.09 10.73 -0.27
CA LEU A 49 -11.43 9.37 0.15
C LEU A 49 -12.86 8.97 -0.24
N ALA A 50 -13.82 9.90 -0.19
CA ALA A 50 -15.24 9.59 -0.29
C ALA A 50 -15.63 8.94 -1.63
N PHE A 51 -16.56 7.98 -1.58
CA PHE A 51 -17.37 7.62 -2.72
C PHE A 51 -18.30 8.78 -3.11
N GLU A 52 -18.69 8.87 -4.37
CA GLU A 52 -19.52 9.97 -4.89
C GLU A 52 -20.88 10.04 -4.18
N ASP A 53 -21.44 8.88 -3.86
CA ASP A 53 -22.77 8.73 -3.25
C ASP A 53 -22.75 8.52 -1.72
N TYR A 54 -21.54 8.54 -1.09
CA TYR A 54 -21.41 8.36 0.35
C TYR A 54 -20.28 9.23 0.90
N PRO A 55 -20.59 10.44 1.42
CA PRO A 55 -19.57 11.36 1.89
C PRO A 55 -18.92 10.91 3.19
N VAL A 56 -17.64 11.23 3.35
CA VAL A 56 -16.93 11.08 4.64
C VAL A 56 -17.48 12.07 5.64
N PRO A 57 -17.63 11.70 6.93
CA PRO A 57 -18.09 12.61 7.98
C PRO A 57 -17.28 13.92 8.05
N ALA A 58 -17.96 15.05 8.16
CA ALA A 58 -17.33 16.37 8.09
C ALA A 58 -16.40 16.66 9.27
N ASP A 59 -16.69 16.08 10.43
CA ASP A 59 -15.94 16.22 11.69
C ASP A 59 -14.68 15.34 11.77
N TRP A 60 -14.44 14.47 10.79
CA TRP A 60 -13.22 13.65 10.75
C TRP A 60 -11.97 14.51 10.53
N PRO A 61 -10.79 14.06 11.03
CA PRO A 61 -9.52 14.72 10.76
C PRO A 61 -9.20 14.69 9.25
N ASP A 62 -8.29 15.56 8.80
CA ASP A 62 -7.90 15.63 7.39
C ASP A 62 -7.31 14.29 6.89
N PHE A 63 -6.58 13.58 7.74
CA PHE A 63 -5.98 12.27 7.45
C PHE A 63 -6.50 11.25 8.48
N PRO A 64 -7.63 10.60 8.20
CA PRO A 64 -8.24 9.66 9.14
C PRO A 64 -7.34 8.47 9.48
N HIS A 65 -7.47 7.99 10.71
CA HIS A 65 -6.84 6.78 11.20
C HIS A 65 -7.46 5.53 10.53
N HIS A 66 -6.69 4.43 10.44
CA HIS A 66 -7.17 3.19 9.79
C HIS A 66 -8.51 2.69 10.32
N SER A 67 -8.77 2.83 11.62
CA SER A 67 -10.04 2.42 12.23
C SER A 67 -11.23 3.23 11.73
N GLN A 68 -11.04 4.53 11.44
CA GLN A 68 -12.06 5.38 10.83
C GLN A 68 -12.31 4.97 9.38
N ILE A 69 -11.25 4.61 8.63
CA ILE A 69 -11.39 4.11 7.26
C ILE A 69 -12.16 2.79 7.23
N LEU A 70 -11.84 1.86 8.14
CA LEU A 70 -12.60 0.62 8.29
C LEU A 70 -14.07 0.92 8.61
N GLN A 71 -14.34 1.81 9.57
CA GLN A 71 -15.71 2.18 9.93
C GLN A 71 -16.48 2.78 8.74
N TYR A 72 -15.83 3.63 7.92
CA TYR A 72 -16.43 4.17 6.71
C TYR A 72 -16.88 3.08 5.73
N PHE A 73 -16.09 2.02 5.55
CA PHE A 73 -16.46 0.90 4.68
C PHE A 73 -17.56 0.04 5.29
N LEU A 74 -17.54 -0.19 6.61
CA LEU A 74 -18.62 -0.88 7.31
C LEU A 74 -19.95 -0.14 7.16
N ASP A 75 -19.95 1.17 7.44
CA ASP A 75 -21.12 2.03 7.32
C ASP A 75 -21.64 2.08 5.87
N TYR A 76 -20.74 2.10 4.88
CA TYR A 76 -21.11 2.05 3.46
C TYR A 76 -21.82 0.74 3.11
N VAL A 77 -21.28 -0.39 3.53
CA VAL A 77 -21.86 -1.71 3.26
C VAL A 77 -23.22 -1.84 3.91
N ASP A 78 -23.37 -1.37 5.14
CA ASP A 78 -24.65 -1.43 5.89
C ASP A 78 -25.68 -0.45 5.29
N HIS A 79 -25.27 0.79 4.96
CA HIS A 79 -26.14 1.81 4.36
C HIS A 79 -26.77 1.34 3.05
N PHE A 80 -25.99 0.66 2.20
CA PHE A 80 -26.52 0.14 0.92
C PHE A 80 -27.02 -1.30 1.00
N GLY A 81 -27.09 -1.89 2.20
CA GLY A 81 -27.59 -3.25 2.44
C GLY A 81 -26.81 -4.29 1.63
N LEU A 82 -25.47 -4.18 1.60
CA LEU A 82 -24.63 -5.09 0.81
C LEU A 82 -24.16 -6.31 1.61
N ARG A 83 -24.24 -6.26 2.96
CA ARG A 83 -23.71 -7.32 3.82
C ARG A 83 -24.28 -8.70 3.51
N ASP A 84 -25.60 -8.78 3.27
CA ASP A 84 -26.30 -10.03 2.95
C ASP A 84 -25.94 -10.59 1.56
N THR A 85 -25.24 -9.82 0.74
CA THR A 85 -24.78 -10.25 -0.59
C THR A 85 -23.34 -10.76 -0.58
N ILE A 86 -22.68 -10.78 0.59
CA ILE A 86 -21.30 -11.21 0.76
C ILE A 86 -21.28 -12.51 1.56
N THR A 87 -20.62 -13.52 1.03
CA THR A 87 -20.35 -14.78 1.72
C THR A 87 -18.98 -14.69 2.37
N PHE A 88 -18.97 -14.44 3.68
CA PHE A 88 -17.76 -14.33 4.49
C PHE A 88 -17.14 -15.71 4.81
N ASN A 89 -15.91 -15.72 5.33
CA ASN A 89 -15.13 -16.91 5.69
C ASN A 89 -15.02 -17.90 4.52
N THR A 90 -15.06 -17.37 3.28
CA THR A 90 -15.09 -18.18 2.07
C THR A 90 -14.04 -17.67 1.08
N ALA A 91 -12.93 -18.39 1.02
CA ALA A 91 -11.87 -18.10 0.05
C ALA A 91 -12.20 -18.71 -1.31
N VAL A 92 -11.86 -17.99 -2.40
CA VAL A 92 -11.74 -18.57 -3.74
C VAL A 92 -10.38 -19.22 -3.85
N THR A 93 -10.34 -20.53 -4.07
CA THR A 93 -9.11 -21.34 -4.11
C THR A 93 -8.65 -21.66 -5.52
N ASP A 94 -9.56 -21.68 -6.49
CA ASP A 94 -9.25 -21.96 -7.89
C ASP A 94 -10.25 -21.31 -8.83
N CYS A 95 -9.76 -20.82 -9.97
CA CYS A 95 -10.57 -20.27 -11.06
C CYS A 95 -10.09 -20.87 -12.38
N GLU A 96 -10.91 -21.74 -12.95
CA GLU A 96 -10.66 -22.43 -14.21
C GLU A 96 -11.53 -21.84 -15.32
N ARG A 97 -10.93 -21.52 -16.47
CA ARG A 97 -11.69 -21.12 -17.66
C ARG A 97 -12.16 -22.36 -18.40
N LEU A 98 -13.45 -22.48 -18.60
CA LEU A 98 -14.09 -23.58 -19.33
C LEU A 98 -13.98 -23.40 -20.85
N ASP A 99 -14.20 -24.47 -21.61
CA ASP A 99 -14.14 -24.46 -23.08
C ASP A 99 -15.15 -23.52 -23.73
N ASP A 100 -16.29 -23.30 -23.08
CA ASP A 100 -17.34 -22.35 -23.52
C ASP A 100 -17.05 -20.88 -23.13
N GLY A 101 -15.90 -20.64 -22.45
CA GLY A 101 -15.45 -19.33 -22.04
C GLY A 101 -15.95 -18.87 -20.68
N ARG A 102 -16.84 -19.61 -20.02
CA ARG A 102 -17.28 -19.35 -18.64
C ARG A 102 -16.16 -19.67 -17.63
N TRP A 103 -16.37 -19.30 -16.39
CA TRP A 103 -15.45 -19.51 -15.29
C TRP A 103 -16.04 -20.48 -14.28
N LYS A 104 -15.31 -21.54 -13.96
CA LYS A 104 -15.56 -22.41 -12.81
C LYS A 104 -14.74 -21.91 -11.64
N VAL A 105 -15.43 -21.49 -10.58
CA VAL A 105 -14.85 -20.96 -9.35
C VAL A 105 -15.00 -22.01 -8.26
N THR A 106 -13.89 -22.41 -7.65
CA THR A 106 -13.86 -23.36 -6.53
C THR A 106 -13.60 -22.62 -5.24
N LEU A 107 -14.39 -22.90 -4.23
CA LEU A 107 -14.37 -22.25 -2.91
C LEU A 107 -13.62 -23.12 -1.89
N SER A 108 -13.19 -22.51 -0.79
CA SER A 108 -12.54 -23.20 0.34
C SER A 108 -13.43 -24.26 1.01
N THR A 109 -14.75 -24.18 0.81
CA THR A 109 -15.72 -25.18 1.24
C THR A 109 -15.71 -26.46 0.40
N GLY A 110 -15.02 -26.46 -0.74
CA GLY A 110 -15.03 -27.53 -1.74
C GLY A 110 -16.14 -27.41 -2.77
N GLU A 111 -17.05 -26.45 -2.60
CA GLU A 111 -18.09 -26.14 -3.59
C GLU A 111 -17.48 -25.51 -4.84
N SER A 112 -18.04 -25.81 -6.02
CA SER A 112 -17.70 -25.12 -7.27
C SER A 112 -18.95 -24.56 -7.92
N ARG A 113 -18.84 -23.35 -8.48
CA ARG A 113 -19.91 -22.66 -9.22
C ARG A 113 -19.38 -22.15 -10.55
N GLU A 114 -20.29 -21.97 -11.50
CA GLU A 114 -19.96 -21.49 -12.84
C GLU A 114 -20.53 -20.08 -13.06
N TYR A 115 -19.73 -19.21 -13.69
CA TYR A 115 -20.08 -17.80 -13.91
C TYR A 115 -19.73 -17.38 -15.33
N ASP A 116 -20.58 -16.52 -15.91
CA ASP A 116 -20.30 -15.90 -17.20
C ASP A 116 -19.17 -14.85 -17.11
N HIS A 117 -19.06 -14.17 -15.98
CA HIS A 117 -18.09 -13.10 -15.75
C HIS A 117 -17.41 -13.26 -14.39
N LEU A 118 -16.14 -12.90 -14.33
CA LEU A 118 -15.35 -12.89 -13.09
C LEU A 118 -14.77 -11.50 -12.83
N VAL A 119 -14.97 -11.00 -11.61
CA VAL A 119 -14.41 -9.73 -11.14
C VAL A 119 -13.48 -10.00 -9.98
N VAL A 120 -12.20 -9.68 -10.15
CA VAL A 120 -11.14 -9.89 -9.16
C VAL A 120 -10.91 -8.60 -8.38
N GLY A 121 -11.17 -8.62 -7.07
CA GLY A 121 -11.01 -7.49 -6.17
C GLY A 121 -10.15 -7.81 -4.93
N ASN A 122 -9.25 -8.80 -5.03
CA ASN A 122 -8.48 -9.35 -3.91
C ASN A 122 -7.39 -8.41 -3.34
N GLY A 123 -7.19 -7.23 -3.93
CA GLY A 123 -6.11 -6.33 -3.54
C GLY A 123 -4.72 -6.83 -3.97
N HIS A 124 -3.66 -6.08 -3.57
CA HIS A 124 -2.28 -6.40 -3.97
C HIS A 124 -1.22 -6.06 -2.89
N HIS A 125 -1.63 -5.86 -1.62
CA HIS A 125 -0.72 -5.56 -0.50
C HIS A 125 -0.77 -6.67 0.56
N TRP A 126 -0.67 -7.94 0.14
CA TRP A 126 -0.74 -9.08 1.03
C TRP A 126 0.37 -10.13 0.82
N ASP A 127 0.96 -10.23 -0.39
CA ASP A 127 2.09 -11.12 -0.69
C ASP A 127 3.41 -10.36 -0.49
N ALA A 128 3.98 -10.49 0.69
CA ALA A 128 5.16 -9.75 1.13
C ALA A 128 6.41 -10.10 0.31
N ARG A 129 7.09 -9.09 -0.25
CA ARG A 129 8.32 -9.27 -1.02
C ARG A 129 9.55 -9.03 -0.16
N THR A 130 10.21 -10.10 0.28
CA THR A 130 11.47 -10.02 1.02
C THR A 130 12.64 -10.23 0.06
N PRO A 131 13.58 -9.27 -0.04
CA PRO A 131 14.76 -9.42 -0.88
C PRO A 131 15.73 -10.44 -0.29
N THR A 132 16.53 -11.05 -1.16
CA THR A 132 17.63 -11.93 -0.75
C THR A 132 18.96 -11.18 -0.91
N TYR A 133 19.80 -11.24 0.11
CA TYR A 133 21.16 -10.70 0.10
C TYR A 133 22.18 -11.81 0.36
N PRO A 134 23.43 -11.67 -0.12
CA PRO A 134 24.52 -12.54 0.29
C PRO A 134 24.74 -12.51 1.80
N GLY A 135 25.23 -13.62 2.37
CA GLY A 135 25.52 -13.74 3.81
C GLY A 135 24.29 -14.11 4.64
N ALA A 136 24.41 -13.93 5.94
CA ALA A 136 23.34 -14.23 6.91
C ALA A 136 23.25 -13.11 7.93
N PHE A 137 22.08 -12.96 8.54
CA PHE A 137 21.85 -12.04 9.64
C PHE A 137 21.31 -12.81 10.85
N ASP A 138 21.96 -12.64 11.98
CA ASP A 138 21.67 -13.40 13.20
C ASP A 138 20.60 -12.73 14.06
N GLY A 139 20.26 -11.45 13.77
CA GLY A 139 19.25 -10.69 14.50
C GLY A 139 17.82 -10.97 14.06
N TYR A 140 16.89 -10.24 14.62
CA TYR A 140 15.47 -10.36 14.29
C TYR A 140 15.16 -9.77 12.92
N GLN A 141 14.28 -10.44 12.15
CA GLN A 141 13.84 -9.95 10.85
C GLN A 141 12.33 -10.06 10.72
N VAL A 142 11.69 -9.00 10.24
CA VAL A 142 10.26 -8.96 9.99
C VAL A 142 9.95 -8.15 8.72
N HIS A 143 8.99 -8.60 7.92
CA HIS A 143 8.45 -7.75 6.86
C HIS A 143 7.43 -6.77 7.45
N SER A 144 7.34 -5.54 6.90
CA SER A 144 6.38 -4.52 7.34
C SER A 144 4.93 -4.99 7.33
N HIS A 145 4.62 -6.04 6.57
CA HIS A 145 3.32 -6.72 6.56
C HIS A 145 2.93 -7.27 7.95
N HIS A 146 3.91 -7.73 8.71
CA HIS A 146 3.72 -8.32 10.04
C HIS A 146 4.03 -7.35 11.19
N TYR A 147 4.54 -6.15 10.89
CA TYR A 147 4.73 -5.11 11.87
C TYR A 147 3.37 -4.59 12.35
N ARG A 148 3.15 -4.54 13.65
CA ARG A 148 1.90 -4.06 14.26
C ARG A 148 2.09 -2.73 14.98
N ASP A 149 3.13 -2.65 15.82
CA ASP A 149 3.55 -1.47 16.56
C ASP A 149 4.99 -1.66 17.06
N PRO A 150 5.60 -0.68 17.78
CA PRO A 150 6.96 -0.80 18.29
C PRO A 150 7.23 -1.95 19.27
N PHE A 151 6.19 -2.66 19.70
CA PHE A 151 6.29 -3.71 20.72
C PHE A 151 5.76 -5.07 20.21
N ASP A 152 5.13 -5.11 19.06
CA ASP A 152 4.54 -6.30 18.42
C ASP A 152 4.86 -6.33 16.90
N PRO A 153 5.36 -7.45 16.37
CA PRO A 153 5.64 -8.76 16.98
C PRO A 153 6.99 -8.86 17.68
N TYR A 154 7.71 -7.76 17.82
CA TYR A 154 9.02 -7.71 18.47
C TYR A 154 9.18 -6.41 19.25
N ASP A 155 9.77 -6.48 20.45
CA ASP A 155 10.03 -5.29 21.25
C ASP A 155 11.29 -4.56 20.74
N PHE A 156 11.11 -3.45 20.04
CA PHE A 156 12.18 -2.65 19.47
C PHE A 156 12.83 -1.67 20.48
N ARG A 157 12.39 -1.63 21.73
CA ARG A 157 12.98 -0.72 22.74
C ARG A 157 14.47 -1.01 22.99
N GLY A 158 15.26 0.04 22.94
CA GLY A 158 16.71 -0.04 23.14
C GLY A 158 17.45 -0.85 22.07
N LYS A 159 16.85 -1.08 20.91
CA LYS A 159 17.45 -1.81 19.80
C LYS A 159 17.99 -0.88 18.73
N ARG A 160 19.04 -1.34 18.06
CA ARG A 160 19.55 -0.75 16.82
C ARG A 160 18.78 -1.36 15.67
N VAL A 161 17.94 -0.56 15.01
CA VAL A 161 16.98 -1.05 14.02
C VAL A 161 17.31 -0.54 12.64
N MET A 162 17.27 -1.41 11.64
CA MET A 162 17.34 -1.08 10.22
C MET A 162 15.97 -1.23 9.57
N VAL A 163 15.43 -0.15 9.01
CA VAL A 163 14.28 -0.21 8.11
C VAL A 163 14.77 -0.19 6.67
N VAL A 164 14.33 -1.13 5.85
CA VAL A 164 14.77 -1.26 4.45
C VAL A 164 13.60 -0.97 3.53
N GLY A 165 13.69 0.11 2.76
CA GLY A 165 12.65 0.51 1.81
C GLY A 165 12.56 2.01 1.63
N ALA A 166 11.71 2.43 0.69
CA ALA A 166 11.52 3.84 0.35
C ALA A 166 10.03 4.22 0.18
N GLY A 167 9.10 3.31 0.46
CA GLY A 167 7.65 3.53 0.39
C GLY A 167 7.08 4.13 1.67
N ASN A 168 5.76 4.39 1.68
CA ASN A 168 5.06 4.99 2.82
C ASN A 168 5.27 4.20 4.12
N SER A 169 5.15 2.87 4.09
CA SER A 169 5.41 2.03 5.28
C SER A 169 6.82 2.20 5.83
N ALA A 170 7.84 2.35 4.95
CA ALA A 170 9.20 2.60 5.41
C ALA A 170 9.31 3.95 6.13
N MET A 171 8.64 5.00 5.60
CA MET A 171 8.66 6.34 6.20
C MET A 171 7.92 6.35 7.55
N ASP A 172 6.74 5.76 7.62
CA ASP A 172 5.93 5.73 8.83
C ASP A 172 6.57 4.90 9.94
N ILE A 173 6.98 3.67 9.64
CA ILE A 173 7.64 2.78 10.61
C ILE A 173 8.96 3.39 11.10
N SER A 174 9.73 4.01 10.21
CA SER A 174 10.95 4.70 10.61
C SER A 174 10.65 5.89 11.52
N SER A 175 9.63 6.68 11.22
CA SER A 175 9.22 7.82 12.04
C SER A 175 8.73 7.37 13.41
N GLU A 176 7.97 6.29 13.48
CA GLU A 176 7.47 5.73 14.73
C GLU A 176 8.61 5.16 15.59
N LEU A 177 9.43 4.29 15.03
CA LEU A 177 10.56 3.64 15.75
C LEU A 177 11.65 4.63 16.16
N SER A 178 11.82 5.74 15.44
CA SER A 178 12.82 6.77 15.78
C SER A 178 12.45 7.64 16.99
N GLN A 179 11.23 7.48 17.53
CA GLN A 179 10.83 8.22 18.72
C GLN A 179 11.57 7.71 19.96
N ARG A 180 12.10 8.66 20.75
CA ARG A 180 12.68 8.34 22.04
C ARG A 180 11.55 8.07 23.06
N PRO A 181 11.54 6.96 23.78
CA PRO A 181 12.61 5.98 24.06
C PRO A 181 12.45 4.64 23.30
N ILE A 182 11.98 4.61 22.07
CA ILE A 182 11.78 3.34 21.33
C ILE A 182 13.13 2.78 20.87
N ALA A 183 13.54 2.95 19.63
CA ALA A 183 14.83 2.44 19.19
C ALA A 183 15.98 3.25 19.79
N GLU A 184 17.08 2.58 20.16
CA GLU A 184 18.32 3.24 20.56
C GLU A 184 18.94 4.00 19.37
N GLN A 185 18.91 3.34 18.20
CA GLN A 185 19.38 3.91 16.96
C GLN A 185 18.54 3.38 15.79
N LEU A 186 18.14 4.27 14.88
CA LEU A 186 17.40 3.90 13.70
C LEU A 186 18.17 4.23 12.43
N PHE A 187 18.31 3.25 11.58
CA PHE A 187 18.84 3.39 10.22
C PHE A 187 17.73 3.18 9.20
N ILE A 188 17.78 3.91 8.09
CA ILE A 188 16.96 3.60 6.92
C ILE A 188 17.85 3.32 5.72
N SER A 189 17.68 2.16 5.10
CA SER A 189 18.41 1.79 3.88
C SER A 189 17.51 1.96 2.65
N MET A 190 17.98 2.75 1.70
CA MET A 190 17.26 3.04 0.46
C MET A 190 18.17 2.78 -0.74
N ARG A 191 17.75 1.85 -1.63
CA ARG A 191 18.48 1.54 -2.88
C ARG A 191 18.33 2.64 -3.93
N HIS A 192 17.14 3.23 -4.03
CA HIS A 192 16.78 4.29 -4.96
C HIS A 192 16.15 5.46 -4.21
N GLY A 193 16.45 6.67 -4.67
CA GLY A 193 15.82 7.86 -4.11
C GLY A 193 14.36 8.01 -4.52
N VAL A 194 13.56 8.51 -3.60
CA VAL A 194 12.16 8.89 -3.81
C VAL A 194 11.93 10.32 -3.36
N TRP A 195 10.91 10.96 -3.90
CA TRP A 195 10.45 12.24 -3.37
C TRP A 195 9.58 11.98 -2.15
N VAL A 196 9.96 12.57 -1.01
CA VAL A 196 9.16 12.54 0.22
C VAL A 196 8.38 13.85 0.32
N LEU A 197 7.07 13.76 0.31
CA LEU A 197 6.18 14.90 0.34
C LEU A 197 5.53 15.05 1.73
N PRO A 198 5.40 16.28 2.25
CA PRO A 198 4.65 16.52 3.48
C PRO A 198 3.15 16.35 3.24
N LYS A 199 2.41 16.01 4.29
CA LYS A 199 0.94 15.94 4.27
C LYS A 199 0.27 17.29 4.02
N TYR A 200 0.95 18.39 4.35
CA TYR A 200 0.44 19.76 4.19
C TYR A 200 1.36 20.66 3.37
N PHE A 201 0.76 21.48 2.52
CA PHE A 201 1.41 22.60 1.84
C PHE A 201 0.65 23.89 2.17
N ASP A 202 1.35 24.90 2.67
CA ASP A 202 0.77 26.21 3.04
C ASP A 202 -0.47 26.09 3.94
N GLY A 203 -0.42 25.17 4.92
CA GLY A 203 -1.50 24.94 5.89
C GLY A 203 -2.73 24.19 5.34
N LYS A 204 -2.64 23.62 4.12
CA LYS A 204 -3.71 22.83 3.50
C LYS A 204 -3.22 21.44 3.15
N PRO A 205 -4.07 20.39 3.23
CA PRO A 205 -3.71 19.07 2.72
C PRO A 205 -3.13 19.13 1.31
N ALA A 206 -2.03 18.43 1.09
CA ALA A 206 -1.25 18.49 -0.15
C ALA A 206 -2.08 18.14 -1.40
N ASP A 207 -3.00 17.21 -1.26
CA ASP A 207 -3.88 16.70 -2.31
C ASP A 207 -5.18 17.53 -2.50
N LYS A 208 -5.45 18.48 -1.59
CA LYS A 208 -6.58 19.42 -1.73
C LYS A 208 -6.31 20.55 -2.73
N ALA A 209 -5.05 20.74 -3.10
CA ALA A 209 -4.69 21.75 -4.09
C ALA A 209 -5.27 21.39 -5.47
N SER A 210 -6.23 22.17 -5.94
CA SER A 210 -6.77 22.07 -7.29
C SER A 210 -6.15 23.16 -8.17
N LEU A 211 -5.79 22.77 -9.39
CA LEU A 211 -5.40 23.74 -10.42
C LEU A 211 -6.67 24.35 -11.02
N PRO A 212 -6.64 25.65 -11.40
CA PRO A 212 -7.76 26.22 -12.11
C PRO A 212 -8.11 25.38 -13.35
N PRO A 213 -9.41 25.14 -13.64
CA PRO A 213 -9.83 24.29 -14.78
C PRO A 213 -9.30 24.76 -16.14
N TRP A 214 -9.04 26.05 -16.30
CA TRP A 214 -8.50 26.63 -17.52
C TRP A 214 -6.98 26.44 -17.71
N MET A 215 -6.27 25.99 -16.67
CA MET A 215 -4.82 25.84 -16.71
C MET A 215 -4.43 24.56 -17.46
N PRO A 216 -3.57 24.64 -18.50
CA PRO A 216 -3.08 23.46 -19.17
C PRO A 216 -2.34 22.52 -18.19
N ALA A 217 -2.66 21.23 -18.23
CA ALA A 217 -2.12 20.23 -17.29
C ALA A 217 -0.58 20.22 -17.22
N LYS A 218 0.11 20.47 -18.34
CA LYS A 218 1.58 20.56 -18.39
C LYS A 218 2.11 21.73 -17.57
N VAL A 219 1.45 22.89 -17.63
CA VAL A 219 1.83 24.11 -16.87
C VAL A 219 1.58 23.86 -15.38
N GLY A 220 0.40 23.37 -15.06
CA GLY A 220 0.05 23.03 -13.67
C GLY A 220 1.02 22.05 -13.05
N ARG A 221 1.40 20.99 -13.77
CA ARG A 221 2.39 20.01 -13.31
C ARG A 221 3.77 20.65 -13.10
N ALA A 222 4.19 21.56 -13.98
CA ALA A 222 5.46 22.28 -13.83
C ALA A 222 5.47 23.16 -12.57
N LEU A 223 4.38 23.89 -12.31
CA LEU A 223 4.22 24.70 -11.11
C LEU A 223 4.20 23.85 -9.83
N ALA A 224 3.48 22.73 -9.84
CA ALA A 224 3.46 21.77 -8.72
C ALA A 224 4.87 21.24 -8.42
N ARG A 225 5.63 20.83 -9.44
CA ARG A 225 7.02 20.39 -9.30
C ARG A 225 7.93 21.46 -8.69
N LYS A 226 7.78 22.71 -9.16
CA LYS A 226 8.54 23.84 -8.62
C LYS A 226 8.20 24.08 -7.15
N LYS A 227 6.91 24.01 -6.79
CA LYS A 227 6.44 24.15 -5.42
C LYS A 227 6.99 23.03 -4.54
N ILE A 228 6.91 21.77 -4.96
CA ILE A 228 7.46 20.63 -4.23
C ILE A 228 8.94 20.86 -3.95
N LYS A 229 9.76 21.10 -4.98
CA LYS A 229 11.20 21.34 -4.82
C LYS A 229 11.52 22.51 -3.90
N LYS A 230 10.71 23.57 -3.93
CA LYS A 230 10.89 24.71 -3.03
C LYS A 230 10.58 24.35 -1.57
N THR A 231 9.61 23.47 -1.33
CA THR A 231 9.15 23.12 0.02
C THR A 231 10.06 22.08 0.67
N VAL A 232 10.42 21.01 -0.07
CA VAL A 232 11.16 19.88 0.52
C VAL A 232 12.67 19.93 0.24
N GLY A 233 13.15 20.82 -0.64
CA GLY A 233 14.56 20.90 -1.01
C GLY A 233 15.02 19.73 -1.87
N LYS A 234 16.27 19.36 -1.73
CA LYS A 234 16.87 18.17 -2.36
C LYS A 234 16.92 17.05 -1.36
N MET A 235 16.64 15.83 -1.77
CA MET A 235 16.69 14.65 -0.89
C MET A 235 18.12 14.39 -0.43
N GLU A 236 19.11 14.72 -1.26
CA GLU A 236 20.53 14.59 -0.93
C GLU A 236 20.98 15.51 0.24
N ASP A 237 20.28 16.63 0.46
CA ASP A 237 20.56 17.52 1.59
C ASP A 237 20.21 16.87 2.95
N TYR A 238 19.37 15.81 2.92
CA TYR A 238 19.03 14.96 4.07
C TYR A 238 19.89 13.68 4.15
N GLY A 239 20.88 13.50 3.28
CA GLY A 239 21.65 12.27 3.19
C GLY A 239 20.93 11.11 2.51
N LEU A 240 19.76 11.36 1.91
CA LEU A 240 18.97 10.37 1.18
C LEU A 240 19.49 10.22 -0.26
N PRO A 241 19.31 9.05 -0.91
CA PRO A 241 19.66 8.89 -2.31
C PRO A 241 18.88 9.87 -3.20
N LYS A 242 19.55 10.35 -4.24
CA LYS A 242 18.93 11.24 -5.22
C LYS A 242 17.83 10.52 -6.01
N PRO A 243 16.60 11.08 -6.10
CA PRO A 243 15.58 10.55 -6.98
C PRO A 243 16.02 10.62 -8.46
N ASP A 244 15.85 9.52 -9.19
CA ASP A 244 16.18 9.41 -10.63
C ASP A 244 15.11 10.01 -11.55
N HIS A 245 13.99 10.45 -10.97
CA HIS A 245 12.82 11.00 -11.66
C HIS A 245 12.45 12.38 -11.10
N ARG A 246 11.60 13.11 -11.84
CA ARG A 246 11.08 14.40 -11.37
C ARG A 246 9.93 14.17 -10.38
N PRO A 247 9.66 15.13 -9.46
CA PRO A 247 8.46 15.05 -8.63
C PRO A 247 7.20 14.79 -9.47
N LEU A 248 6.34 13.88 -9.03
CA LEU A 248 5.09 13.46 -9.70
C LEU A 248 5.26 12.68 -11.03
N ASP A 249 6.46 12.23 -11.39
CA ASP A 249 6.64 11.28 -12.49
C ASP A 249 6.54 9.81 -12.00
N ALA A 250 6.80 9.59 -10.71
CA ALA A 250 6.52 8.35 -10.02
C ALA A 250 5.71 8.64 -8.76
N HIS A 251 5.18 7.60 -8.14
CA HIS A 251 4.44 7.73 -6.88
C HIS A 251 5.39 8.22 -5.78
N PRO A 252 5.13 9.37 -5.14
CA PRO A 252 5.95 9.87 -4.03
C PRO A 252 5.64 9.09 -2.76
N SER A 253 6.57 9.11 -1.81
CA SER A 253 6.25 8.79 -0.43
C SER A 253 5.69 10.03 0.28
N VAL A 254 4.70 9.84 1.13
CA VAL A 254 4.06 10.94 1.87
C VAL A 254 4.30 10.73 3.35
N SER A 255 4.93 11.69 4.00
CA SER A 255 5.14 11.66 5.45
C SER A 255 5.21 13.07 6.01
N GLY A 256 4.52 13.30 7.13
CA GLY A 256 4.59 14.57 7.85
C GLY A 256 5.85 14.69 8.72
N GLU A 257 6.47 13.59 9.11
CA GLU A 257 7.51 13.56 10.13
C GLU A 257 8.89 13.10 9.64
N PHE A 258 8.94 12.23 8.65
CA PHE A 258 10.16 11.53 8.26
C PHE A 258 11.35 12.45 8.00
N LEU A 259 11.20 13.46 7.14
CA LEU A 259 12.30 14.39 6.85
C LEU A 259 12.73 15.21 8.08
N THR A 260 11.80 15.51 8.98
CA THR A 260 12.10 16.17 10.25
C THR A 260 12.93 15.27 11.15
N ARG A 261 12.56 13.98 11.27
CA ARG A 261 13.33 13.00 12.06
C ARG A 261 14.73 12.77 11.51
N VAL A 262 14.87 12.70 10.19
CA VAL A 262 16.19 12.65 9.54
C VAL A 262 16.99 13.92 9.85
N GLY A 263 16.40 15.10 9.73
CA GLY A 263 17.05 16.38 10.02
C GLY A 263 17.42 16.57 11.49
N CYS A 264 16.70 15.95 12.41
CA CYS A 264 17.03 15.93 13.84
C CYS A 264 18.11 14.88 14.20
N GLY A 265 18.51 14.02 13.26
CA GLY A 265 19.46 12.94 13.51
C GLY A 265 18.85 11.71 14.21
N ASP A 266 17.51 11.66 14.35
CA ASP A 266 16.82 10.51 14.94
C ASP A 266 16.79 9.30 13.97
N ILE A 267 16.90 9.56 12.66
CA ILE A 267 17.01 8.55 11.60
C ILE A 267 18.31 8.78 10.83
N THR A 268 19.13 7.74 10.70
CA THR A 268 20.38 7.78 9.94
C THR A 268 20.17 7.13 8.56
N PRO A 269 20.22 7.91 7.46
CA PRO A 269 20.14 7.36 6.11
C PRO A 269 21.36 6.52 5.75
N LYS A 270 21.11 5.42 5.03
CA LYS A 270 22.10 4.51 4.45
C LYS A 270 21.76 4.20 3.00
N GLY A 271 22.77 3.89 2.21
CA GLY A 271 22.65 3.47 0.83
C GLY A 271 22.13 2.02 0.69
N ALA A 272 22.32 1.46 -0.50
CA ALA A 272 21.95 0.09 -0.80
C ALA A 272 22.74 -0.91 0.07
N ILE A 273 22.09 -1.95 0.52
CA ILE A 273 22.71 -3.09 1.18
C ILE A 273 23.50 -3.89 0.14
N ASP A 274 24.73 -4.28 0.46
CA ASP A 274 25.57 -5.20 -0.29
C ASP A 274 25.38 -6.63 0.21
N ARG A 275 25.54 -6.85 1.52
CA ARG A 275 25.39 -8.16 2.16
C ARG A 275 24.99 -8.05 3.62
N LEU A 276 24.48 -9.13 4.14
CA LEU A 276 24.26 -9.35 5.57
C LEU A 276 25.54 -9.99 6.17
N ASP A 277 25.88 -9.63 7.42
CA ASP A 277 27.16 -10.01 8.02
C ASP A 277 27.01 -10.26 9.54
N GLY A 278 26.42 -11.40 9.90
CA GLY A 278 26.22 -11.79 11.29
C GLY A 278 25.30 -10.82 12.04
N ASP A 279 25.85 -10.05 12.95
CA ASP A 279 25.14 -9.03 13.75
C ASP A 279 25.02 -7.66 13.04
N GLY A 280 25.30 -7.59 11.73
CA GLY A 280 25.34 -6.32 11.02
C GLY A 280 24.96 -6.39 9.55
N VAL A 281 24.97 -5.22 8.94
CA VAL A 281 24.68 -4.97 7.54
C VAL A 281 25.84 -4.21 6.90
N VAL A 282 26.33 -4.68 5.77
CA VAL A 282 27.36 -4.03 4.96
C VAL A 282 26.67 -3.37 3.76
N PHE A 283 27.03 -2.11 3.52
CA PHE A 283 26.45 -1.30 2.45
C PHE A 283 27.36 -1.28 1.21
N ALA A 284 26.81 -0.86 0.08
CA ALA A 284 27.53 -0.78 -1.20
C ALA A 284 28.73 0.19 -1.19
N ASP A 285 28.78 1.14 -0.24
CA ASP A 285 29.91 2.03 -0.03
C ASP A 285 31.03 1.43 0.84
N GLY A 286 30.86 0.16 1.27
CA GLY A 286 31.79 -0.57 2.14
C GLY A 286 31.60 -0.29 3.63
N SER A 287 30.73 0.63 4.03
CA SER A 287 30.44 0.86 5.46
C SER A 287 29.66 -0.31 6.04
N ARG A 288 29.79 -0.54 7.35
CA ARG A 288 29.07 -1.57 8.12
C ARG A 288 28.41 -0.95 9.33
N GLU A 289 27.17 -1.34 9.57
CA GLU A 289 26.45 -1.02 10.81
C GLU A 289 26.05 -2.30 11.53
N GLN A 290 26.20 -2.29 12.84
CA GLN A 290 25.66 -3.31 13.71
C GLN A 290 24.18 -3.00 13.95
N VAL A 291 23.31 -3.99 13.82
CA VAL A 291 21.87 -3.87 14.04
C VAL A 291 21.33 -5.11 14.76
N ASP A 292 20.30 -4.93 15.58
CA ASP A 292 19.63 -6.00 16.31
C ASP A 292 18.43 -6.52 15.53
N ALA A 293 17.82 -5.67 14.70
CA ALA A 293 16.62 -6.00 13.97
C ALA A 293 16.55 -5.34 12.60
N ILE A 294 15.96 -6.02 11.63
CA ILE A 294 15.65 -5.51 10.28
C ILE A 294 14.14 -5.56 10.03
N VAL A 295 13.56 -4.42 9.63
CA VAL A 295 12.19 -4.32 9.13
C VAL A 295 12.23 -4.16 7.61
N TRP A 296 11.77 -5.18 6.90
CA TRP A 296 11.71 -5.19 5.45
C TRP A 296 10.44 -4.47 4.96
N ALA A 297 10.51 -3.18 4.69
CA ALA A 297 9.43 -2.39 4.10
C ALA A 297 9.58 -2.33 2.56
N THR A 298 9.77 -3.50 1.96
CA THR A 298 10.22 -3.70 0.57
C THR A 298 9.07 -3.97 -0.41
N GLY A 299 7.83 -3.77 0.06
CA GLY A 299 6.62 -3.85 -0.74
C GLY A 299 6.13 -5.27 -0.97
N TYR A 300 5.32 -5.44 -2.00
CA TYR A 300 4.52 -6.65 -2.22
C TYR A 300 4.66 -7.15 -3.65
N ASN A 301 4.40 -8.44 -3.83
CA ASN A 301 4.17 -9.03 -5.13
C ASN A 301 2.68 -8.91 -5.48
N VAL A 302 2.40 -8.65 -6.75
CA VAL A 302 1.03 -8.78 -7.28
C VAL A 302 0.83 -10.21 -7.70
N THR A 303 -0.04 -10.93 -7.01
CA THR A 303 -0.27 -12.36 -7.25
C THR A 303 -1.75 -12.71 -7.27
N PHE A 304 -2.09 -13.72 -8.05
CA PHE A 304 -3.44 -14.30 -8.17
C PHE A 304 -3.33 -15.83 -8.11
N PRO A 305 -3.11 -16.40 -6.91
CA PRO A 305 -2.76 -17.82 -6.75
C PRO A 305 -3.89 -18.79 -7.14
N PHE A 306 -5.10 -18.27 -7.28
CA PHE A 306 -6.27 -19.03 -7.71
C PHE A 306 -6.40 -19.16 -9.24
N PHE A 307 -5.52 -18.54 -10.04
CA PHE A 307 -5.42 -18.77 -11.47
C PHE A 307 -4.29 -19.73 -11.81
N ARG A 308 -4.53 -20.65 -12.74
CA ARG A 308 -3.52 -21.58 -13.25
C ARG A 308 -2.91 -21.15 -14.58
N GLN A 309 -3.57 -20.23 -15.28
CA GLN A 309 -3.15 -19.76 -16.60
C GLN A 309 -1.89 -18.86 -16.47
N PRO A 310 -0.81 -19.16 -17.22
CA PRO A 310 0.42 -18.34 -17.18
C PRO A 310 0.18 -16.87 -17.54
N GLU A 311 -0.79 -16.59 -18.42
CA GLU A 311 -1.16 -15.26 -18.85
C GLU A 311 -1.78 -14.43 -17.71
N LEU A 312 -2.27 -15.07 -16.66
CA LEU A 312 -2.85 -14.46 -15.46
C LEU A 312 -1.85 -14.37 -14.30
N THR A 313 -0.60 -14.78 -14.52
CA THR A 313 0.49 -14.65 -13.54
C THR A 313 1.29 -13.38 -13.84
N PRO A 314 1.29 -12.38 -12.94
CA PRO A 314 2.11 -11.18 -13.11
C PRO A 314 3.61 -11.49 -13.15
N GLN A 315 4.36 -10.79 -14.01
CA GLN A 315 5.80 -10.89 -14.09
C GLN A 315 6.44 -9.61 -13.54
N ASP A 316 7.26 -9.71 -12.50
CA ASP A 316 7.89 -8.56 -11.81
C ASP A 316 6.89 -7.42 -11.51
N ASN A 317 5.72 -7.79 -10.99
CA ASN A 317 4.59 -6.88 -10.76
C ASN A 317 4.04 -6.19 -12.03
N THR A 318 4.46 -6.63 -13.20
CA THR A 318 3.91 -6.15 -14.46
C THR A 318 2.72 -7.02 -14.86
N PHE A 319 1.56 -6.40 -14.94
CA PHE A 319 0.32 -7.06 -15.34
C PHE A 319 -0.46 -6.12 -16.28
N PRO A 320 -0.29 -6.25 -17.60
CA PRO A 320 -0.91 -5.35 -18.56
C PRO A 320 -2.42 -5.56 -18.61
N LEU A 321 -3.15 -4.47 -18.32
CA LEU A 321 -4.60 -4.41 -18.36
C LEU A 321 -5.05 -3.23 -19.23
N PHE A 322 -6.01 -3.45 -20.12
CA PHE A 322 -6.68 -2.38 -20.83
C PHE A 322 -7.50 -1.55 -19.84
N LYS A 323 -7.31 -0.22 -19.87
CA LYS A 323 -7.90 0.71 -18.90
C LYS A 323 -7.68 0.31 -17.42
N ARG A 324 -6.60 -0.41 -17.13
CA ARG A 324 -6.30 -0.94 -15.78
C ARG A 324 -7.36 -1.89 -15.21
N MET A 325 -8.19 -2.47 -16.05
CA MET A 325 -9.31 -3.31 -15.62
C MET A 325 -9.43 -4.60 -16.41
N VAL A 326 -9.38 -4.57 -17.74
CA VAL A 326 -9.65 -5.74 -18.58
C VAL A 326 -8.37 -6.42 -19.01
N LYS A 327 -8.25 -7.72 -18.78
CA LYS A 327 -7.12 -8.52 -19.26
C LYS A 327 -7.28 -8.82 -20.75
N PRO A 328 -6.37 -8.38 -21.63
CA PRO A 328 -6.43 -8.73 -23.04
C PRO A 328 -6.46 -10.25 -23.26
N GLY A 329 -7.35 -10.73 -24.11
CA GLY A 329 -7.59 -12.16 -24.35
C GLY A 329 -8.62 -12.83 -23.41
N PHE A 330 -9.15 -12.07 -22.43
CA PHE A 330 -10.17 -12.53 -21.49
C PHE A 330 -11.28 -11.45 -21.39
N GLU A 331 -12.26 -11.51 -22.27
CA GLU A 331 -13.28 -10.45 -22.39
C GLU A 331 -14.22 -10.36 -21.18
N ASN A 332 -14.32 -11.43 -20.40
CA ASN A 332 -15.19 -11.55 -19.23
C ASN A 332 -14.44 -11.65 -17.90
N LEU A 333 -13.15 -11.20 -17.88
CA LEU A 333 -12.34 -11.16 -16.69
C LEU A 333 -11.90 -9.72 -16.39
N PHE A 334 -12.29 -9.24 -15.21
CA PHE A 334 -12.05 -7.86 -14.78
C PHE A 334 -11.25 -7.84 -13.48
N PHE A 335 -10.36 -6.85 -13.35
CA PHE A 335 -9.58 -6.59 -12.15
C PHE A 335 -9.90 -5.20 -11.62
N LEU A 336 -10.19 -5.11 -10.34
CA LEU A 336 -10.48 -3.83 -9.68
C LEU A 336 -9.37 -3.44 -8.71
N GLY A 337 -9.08 -2.14 -8.65
CA GLY A 337 -8.14 -1.59 -7.69
C GLY A 337 -6.66 -1.89 -7.96
N LEU A 338 -6.30 -2.47 -9.11
CA LEU A 338 -4.89 -2.73 -9.48
C LEU A 338 -4.22 -1.48 -10.06
N ALA A 339 -4.10 -0.45 -9.23
CA ALA A 339 -3.42 0.79 -9.59
C ALA A 339 -2.90 1.49 -8.35
N GLN A 340 -1.92 2.37 -8.56
CA GLN A 340 -1.44 3.32 -7.55
C GLN A 340 -1.71 4.74 -8.09
N PRO A 341 -2.96 5.21 -8.06
CA PRO A 341 -3.30 6.55 -8.51
C PRO A 341 -2.78 7.59 -7.52
N LEU A 342 -2.38 8.76 -8.01
CA LEU A 342 -1.92 9.85 -7.16
C LEU A 342 -2.99 10.37 -6.17
N PRO A 343 -4.30 10.47 -6.53
CA PRO A 343 -5.28 10.94 -5.57
C PRO A 343 -5.63 9.88 -4.54
N THR A 344 -6.35 8.84 -4.93
CA THR A 344 -6.79 7.74 -4.06
C THR A 344 -7.27 6.56 -4.89
N LEU A 345 -7.13 5.37 -4.31
CA LEU A 345 -7.64 4.15 -4.91
C LEU A 345 -9.18 4.08 -4.91
N VAL A 346 -9.84 4.67 -3.91
CA VAL A 346 -11.31 4.63 -3.76
C VAL A 346 -11.99 5.26 -4.97
N ASN A 347 -11.69 6.52 -5.30
CA ASN A 347 -12.28 7.18 -6.47
C ASN A 347 -11.90 6.49 -7.78
N PHE A 348 -10.69 5.94 -7.87
CA PHE A 348 -10.27 5.19 -9.05
C PHE A 348 -11.09 3.90 -9.25
N ALA A 349 -11.24 3.11 -8.18
CA ALA A 349 -12.02 1.88 -8.21
C ALA A 349 -13.53 2.13 -8.45
N GLU A 350 -14.03 3.29 -8.02
CA GLU A 350 -15.41 3.71 -8.30
C GLU A 350 -15.64 4.01 -9.79
N GLN A 351 -14.62 4.56 -10.47
CA GLN A 351 -14.67 4.84 -11.92
C GLN A 351 -14.48 3.61 -12.80
N GLN A 352 -13.90 2.53 -12.27
CA GLN A 352 -13.78 1.23 -12.93
C GLN A 352 -15.12 0.48 -12.96
#